data_f1700c01ddd7c61cc64629772e33da1e
#
_entry.id   f1700c01ddd7c61cc64629772e33da1e
#
_cell.length_a   1.000
_cell.length_b   1.000
_cell.length_c   1.000
_cell.angle_alpha   90.00
_cell.angle_beta   90.00
_cell.angle_gamma   90.00
#
_symmetry.space_group_name_H-M   'P 1'
#
loop_
_entity.id
_entity.type
_entity.pdbx_description
1 polymer ?
#
loop_
_entity_poly.entity_id
_entity_poly.type
_entity_poly.pdbx_seq_one_letter_code
_entity_poly.pdbx_strand_id
1 'polypeptide(L)'
;VMPGFVDSHAHLMFAGDRSQEFAARMAGRAYEAGGIRTTVAATRTATDEALLANAARLVGELLRSGTTTFEIKSGYGLTVADEARSVRFARELTGEVTFLGAHVVPEEFAGDRRAYVDLVCGAMLAACAPFARWVDVFCETGAFDAEESREILAAGMAKGLVARVHANQLRHGPGVRIAVEAGAASADHCTHLSDADVALLADSATVATLLPGAEFSTRSPYPDARRLLDAGVSVALATDCNPGTSFTTSMPFCIALAVREMRMTVDEAVWSATAGGARALRREDVGRIRVGAAADLVLLKAPSYVHLAYRPGVDLVDRVWRRGEEVSR
;
A
#
# COMPACT_ATOMS: atom_id res chain seq x y z
N VAL A 1 -24.39 -8.36 5.58
CA VAL A 1 -23.45 -7.49 6.31
C VAL A 1 -22.12 -8.20 6.43
N MET A 2 -21.02 -7.49 6.27
CA MET A 2 -19.66 -7.99 6.42
C MET A 2 -18.79 -6.94 7.10
N PRO A 3 -17.57 -7.28 7.57
CA PRO A 3 -16.62 -6.27 8.06
C PRO A 3 -16.28 -5.26 6.97
N GLY A 4 -15.96 -4.03 7.37
CA GLY A 4 -15.34 -3.06 6.46
C GLY A 4 -14.00 -3.58 5.94
N PHE A 5 -13.67 -3.24 4.68
CA PHE A 5 -12.37 -3.58 4.10
C PHE A 5 -11.26 -2.80 4.80
N VAL A 6 -10.08 -3.40 4.83
CA VAL A 6 -8.86 -2.81 5.39
C VAL A 6 -7.81 -2.72 4.29
N ASP A 7 -7.53 -1.50 3.87
CA ASP A 7 -6.52 -1.22 2.85
C ASP A 7 -5.18 -0.89 3.52
N SER A 8 -4.30 -1.86 3.53
CA SER A 8 -3.04 -1.76 4.24
C SER A 8 -1.89 -1.16 3.41
N HIS A 9 -2.16 -0.67 2.20
CA HIS A 9 -1.13 -0.09 1.33
C HIS A 9 -1.74 0.88 0.32
N ALA A 10 -1.57 2.19 0.54
CA ALA A 10 -2.05 3.23 -0.38
C ALA A 10 -1.19 4.51 -0.30
N HIS A 11 -0.98 5.16 -1.46
CA HIS A 11 -0.18 6.37 -1.63
C HIS A 11 -1.07 7.57 -1.96
N LEU A 12 -1.92 8.00 -1.01
CA LEU A 12 -2.93 9.02 -1.30
C LEU A 12 -2.39 10.46 -1.30
N MET A 13 -1.16 10.68 -0.79
CA MET A 13 -0.55 12.01 -0.69
C MET A 13 0.24 12.36 -1.93
N PHE A 14 -0.47 12.71 -3.00
CA PHE A 14 0.14 13.11 -4.28
C PHE A 14 -0.69 14.17 -5.00
N ALA A 15 -0.05 14.85 -5.97
CA ALA A 15 -0.69 15.68 -6.99
C ALA A 15 -0.24 15.26 -8.39
N GLY A 16 -0.94 15.77 -9.40
CA GLY A 16 -0.68 15.47 -10.81
C GLY A 16 -1.50 14.29 -11.34
N ASP A 17 -1.37 14.08 -12.65
CA ASP A 17 -2.07 13.06 -13.42
C ASP A 17 -1.07 12.30 -14.29
N ARG A 18 -1.20 10.97 -14.34
CA ARG A 18 -0.35 10.08 -15.13
C ARG A 18 -1.15 9.26 -16.16
N SER A 19 -2.36 9.71 -16.49
CA SER A 19 -3.23 9.04 -17.46
C SER A 19 -2.59 8.87 -18.84
N GLN A 20 -1.79 9.85 -19.28
CA GLN A 20 -1.06 9.79 -20.56
C GLN A 20 0.03 8.70 -20.54
N GLU A 21 0.71 8.52 -19.42
CA GLU A 21 1.68 7.44 -19.23
C GLU A 21 0.97 6.07 -19.25
N PHE A 22 -0.17 5.96 -18.57
CA PHE A 22 -1.00 4.76 -18.63
C PHE A 22 -1.43 4.46 -20.08
N ALA A 23 -1.94 5.44 -20.83
CA ALA A 23 -2.33 5.27 -22.22
C ALA A 23 -1.15 4.81 -23.10
N ALA A 24 0.03 5.40 -22.91
CA ALA A 24 1.24 5.01 -23.63
C ALA A 24 1.66 3.57 -23.34
N ARG A 25 1.58 3.14 -22.08
CA ARG A 25 1.85 1.78 -21.64
C ARG A 25 0.86 0.78 -22.25
N MET A 26 -0.42 1.14 -22.28
CA MET A 26 -1.46 0.32 -22.92
C MET A 26 -1.25 0.21 -24.44
N ALA A 27 -0.61 1.21 -25.05
CA ALA A 27 -0.21 1.19 -26.47
C ALA A 27 1.11 0.44 -26.73
N GLY A 28 1.67 -0.27 -25.75
CA GLY A 28 2.86 -1.12 -25.90
C GLY A 28 4.20 -0.46 -25.58
N ARG A 29 4.23 0.75 -25.02
CA ARG A 29 5.46 1.33 -24.46
C ARG A 29 5.77 0.68 -23.12
N ALA A 30 7.03 0.30 -22.89
CA ALA A 30 7.45 -0.27 -21.61
C ALA A 30 7.25 0.74 -20.45
N TYR A 31 6.91 0.22 -19.27
CA TYR A 31 6.90 1.04 -18.06
C TYR A 31 8.34 1.37 -17.66
N GLU A 32 8.60 2.64 -17.53
CA GLU A 32 9.86 3.16 -16.99
C GLU A 32 9.56 3.84 -15.64
N ALA A 33 10.32 3.48 -14.61
CA ALA A 33 10.17 4.06 -13.26
C ALA A 33 10.39 5.60 -13.22
N GLY A 34 10.82 6.19 -14.31
CA GLY A 34 11.00 7.64 -14.46
C GLY A 34 9.74 8.48 -14.32
N GLY A 35 8.55 7.89 -14.51
CA GLY A 35 7.28 8.60 -14.37
C GLY A 35 6.98 9.09 -12.96
N ILE A 36 7.58 8.52 -11.91
CA ILE A 36 7.45 9.00 -10.53
C ILE A 36 7.94 10.45 -10.39
N ARG A 37 8.94 10.89 -11.18
CA ARG A 37 9.45 12.26 -11.17
C ARG A 37 8.38 13.30 -11.50
N THR A 38 7.46 12.97 -12.41
CA THR A 38 6.30 13.83 -12.73
C THR A 38 5.40 14.02 -11.51
N THR A 39 5.12 12.95 -10.80
CA THR A 39 4.32 13.01 -9.55
C THR A 39 5.05 13.80 -8.47
N VAL A 40 6.35 13.59 -8.31
CA VAL A 40 7.17 14.34 -7.33
C VAL A 40 7.14 15.84 -7.62
N ALA A 41 7.39 16.24 -8.88
CA ALA A 41 7.37 17.65 -9.27
C ALA A 41 5.99 18.29 -9.03
N ALA A 42 4.90 17.61 -9.41
CA ALA A 42 3.54 18.09 -9.19
C ALA A 42 3.20 18.18 -7.69
N THR A 43 3.61 17.21 -6.88
CA THR A 43 3.34 17.18 -5.44
C THR A 43 4.08 18.30 -4.71
N ARG A 44 5.34 18.56 -5.04
CA ARG A 44 6.13 19.64 -4.47
C ARG A 44 5.56 21.03 -4.79
N THR A 45 4.97 21.20 -5.98
CA THR A 45 4.40 22.48 -6.43
C THR A 45 2.94 22.68 -6.05
N ALA A 46 2.23 21.64 -5.62
CA ALA A 46 0.84 21.72 -5.21
C ALA A 46 0.70 22.54 -3.91
N THR A 47 -0.37 23.33 -3.82
CA THR A 47 -0.73 24.00 -2.56
C THR A 47 -1.20 22.98 -1.52
N ASP A 48 -1.15 23.36 -0.25
CA ASP A 48 -1.61 22.53 0.87
C ASP A 48 -3.09 22.14 0.69
N GLU A 49 -3.92 23.11 0.29
CA GLU A 49 -5.37 22.90 0.06
C GLU A 49 -5.60 21.90 -1.08
N ALA A 50 -4.86 21.99 -2.19
CA ALA A 50 -5.01 21.11 -3.34
C ALA A 50 -4.58 19.68 -2.99
N LEU A 51 -3.48 19.52 -2.27
CA LEU A 51 -2.96 18.20 -1.85
C LEU A 51 -3.93 17.52 -0.87
N LEU A 52 -4.40 18.27 0.15
CA LEU A 52 -5.35 17.76 1.13
C LEU A 52 -6.71 17.45 0.51
N ALA A 53 -7.22 18.31 -0.39
CA ALA A 53 -8.48 18.08 -1.09
C ALA A 53 -8.43 16.82 -1.97
N ASN A 54 -7.32 16.57 -2.68
CA ASN A 54 -7.16 15.33 -3.46
C ASN A 54 -7.14 14.10 -2.55
N ALA A 55 -6.38 14.12 -1.46
CA ALA A 55 -6.33 13.00 -0.52
C ALA A 55 -7.70 12.75 0.13
N ALA A 56 -8.41 13.80 0.56
CA ALA A 56 -9.75 13.69 1.13
C ALA A 56 -10.78 13.12 0.13
N ARG A 57 -10.69 13.50 -1.15
CA ARG A 57 -11.52 12.93 -2.23
C ARG A 57 -11.29 11.43 -2.35
N LEU A 58 -10.02 10.98 -2.40
CA LEU A 58 -9.66 9.56 -2.49
C LEU A 58 -10.11 8.79 -1.23
N VAL A 59 -9.96 9.36 -0.05
CA VAL A 59 -10.50 8.80 1.19
C VAL A 59 -12.02 8.64 1.10
N GLY A 60 -12.73 9.64 0.58
CA GLY A 60 -14.17 9.55 0.33
C GLY A 60 -14.53 8.40 -0.63
N GLU A 61 -13.74 8.16 -1.67
CA GLU A 61 -13.92 7.03 -2.58
C GLU A 61 -13.68 5.69 -1.89
N LEU A 62 -12.58 5.55 -1.11
CA LEU A 62 -12.30 4.37 -0.27
C LEU A 62 -13.48 4.05 0.64
N LEU A 63 -13.96 5.03 1.40
CA LEU A 63 -15.08 4.86 2.32
C LEU A 63 -16.35 4.40 1.59
N ARG A 64 -16.72 5.07 0.49
CA ARG A 64 -17.90 4.69 -0.31
C ARG A 64 -17.78 3.31 -0.94
N SER A 65 -16.57 2.84 -1.23
CA SER A 65 -16.32 1.48 -1.72
C SER A 65 -16.26 0.41 -0.62
N GLY A 66 -16.44 0.78 0.64
CA GLY A 66 -16.50 -0.13 1.78
C GLY A 66 -15.20 -0.27 2.58
N THR A 67 -14.15 0.47 2.23
CA THR A 67 -12.89 0.49 2.97
C THR A 67 -12.99 1.44 4.15
N THR A 68 -12.99 0.92 5.37
CA THR A 68 -13.18 1.70 6.60
C THR A 68 -11.88 1.98 7.35
N THR A 69 -10.87 1.17 7.12
CA THR A 69 -9.50 1.36 7.65
C THR A 69 -8.53 1.37 6.49
N PHE A 70 -7.65 2.36 6.46
CA PHE A 70 -6.68 2.53 5.37
C PHE A 70 -5.38 3.15 5.87
N GLU A 71 -4.28 2.73 5.25
CA GLU A 71 -2.97 3.33 5.39
C GLU A 71 -2.80 4.47 4.38
N ILE A 72 -1.99 5.47 4.74
CA ILE A 72 -1.52 6.50 3.80
C ILE A 72 -0.01 6.63 3.91
N LYS A 73 0.68 6.40 2.79
CA LYS A 73 2.12 6.60 2.65
C LYS A 73 2.44 8.01 2.13
N SER A 74 3.54 8.60 2.61
CA SER A 74 4.25 9.70 1.94
C SER A 74 5.06 9.16 0.73
N GLY A 75 6.12 9.84 0.31
CA GLY A 75 7.06 9.31 -0.70
C GLY A 75 6.99 9.99 -2.05
N TYR A 76 6.24 11.07 -2.19
CA TYR A 76 6.23 11.93 -3.37
C TYR A 76 6.77 13.34 -3.09
N GLY A 77 7.18 13.63 -1.86
CA GLY A 77 7.86 14.87 -1.52
C GLY A 77 9.36 14.79 -1.75
N LEU A 78 10.00 13.79 -1.19
CA LEU A 78 11.42 13.47 -1.28
C LEU A 78 12.34 14.62 -0.82
N THR A 79 11.80 15.58 -0.05
CA THR A 79 12.53 16.60 0.71
C THR A 79 12.08 16.57 2.16
N VAL A 80 12.83 17.14 3.07
CA VAL A 80 12.44 17.21 4.49
C VAL A 80 11.09 17.92 4.66
N ALA A 81 10.92 19.04 3.99
CA ALA A 81 9.71 19.86 4.11
C ALA A 81 8.48 19.16 3.53
N ASP A 82 8.60 18.59 2.31
CA ASP A 82 7.47 18.00 1.60
C ASP A 82 7.06 16.64 2.18
N GLU A 83 8.01 15.83 2.65
CA GLU A 83 7.70 14.58 3.35
C GLU A 83 7.01 14.87 4.70
N ALA A 84 7.52 15.83 5.48
CA ALA A 84 6.90 16.24 6.74
C ALA A 84 5.49 16.82 6.52
N ARG A 85 5.28 17.59 5.46
CA ARG A 85 3.96 18.07 5.02
C ARG A 85 3.01 16.90 4.72
N SER A 86 3.47 15.95 3.93
CA SER A 86 2.69 14.79 3.51
C SER A 86 2.26 13.92 4.69
N VAL A 87 3.17 13.58 5.63
CA VAL A 87 2.80 12.76 6.79
C VAL A 87 1.89 13.51 7.78
N ARG A 88 2.04 14.83 7.92
CA ARG A 88 1.11 15.64 8.75
C ARG A 88 -0.31 15.60 8.21
N PHE A 89 -0.49 15.82 6.91
CA PHE A 89 -1.81 15.76 6.28
C PHE A 89 -2.39 14.35 6.29
N ALA A 90 -1.57 13.33 6.06
CA ALA A 90 -2.00 11.94 6.19
C ALA A 90 -2.52 11.66 7.61
N ARG A 91 -1.87 12.22 8.64
CA ARG A 91 -2.26 12.05 10.04
C ARG A 91 -3.64 12.64 10.39
N GLU A 92 -4.08 13.66 9.66
CA GLU A 92 -5.44 14.21 9.82
C GLU A 92 -6.52 13.24 9.30
N LEU A 93 -6.16 12.37 8.33
CA LEU A 93 -7.10 11.47 7.65
C LEU A 93 -7.12 10.06 8.25
N THR A 94 -5.97 9.59 8.78
CA THR A 94 -5.84 8.23 9.33
C THR A 94 -4.80 8.16 10.46
N GLY A 95 -4.92 7.14 11.31
CA GLY A 95 -3.87 6.75 12.26
C GLY A 95 -2.76 5.88 11.67
N GLU A 96 -2.98 5.34 10.46
CA GLU A 96 -2.06 4.42 9.80
C GLU A 96 -1.21 5.17 8.76
N VAL A 97 -0.27 5.97 9.24
CA VAL A 97 0.61 6.82 8.40
C VAL A 97 1.98 6.18 8.25
N THR A 98 2.46 6.10 7.02
CA THR A 98 3.77 5.55 6.67
C THR A 98 4.70 6.65 6.15
N PHE A 99 5.88 6.77 6.75
CA PHE A 99 6.99 7.52 6.21
C PHE A 99 7.70 6.68 5.14
N LEU A 100 7.69 7.17 3.90
CA LEU A 100 8.33 6.53 2.73
C LEU A 100 9.29 7.52 2.04
N GLY A 101 10.15 8.22 2.77
CA GLY A 101 11.21 9.03 2.16
C GLY A 101 12.15 8.20 1.26
N ALA A 102 12.23 6.90 1.52
CA ALA A 102 12.98 5.94 0.71
C ALA A 102 12.14 5.33 -0.42
N HIS A 103 11.41 6.13 -1.18
CA HIS A 103 10.66 5.67 -2.35
C HIS A 103 11.57 5.60 -3.60
N VAL A 104 12.25 6.68 -3.93
CA VAL A 104 13.32 6.73 -4.95
C VAL A 104 14.32 7.81 -4.55
N VAL A 105 15.53 7.74 -5.11
CA VAL A 105 16.51 8.83 -5.01
C VAL A 105 16.10 9.94 -5.98
N PRO A 106 15.81 11.17 -5.52
CA PRO A 106 15.42 12.25 -6.40
C PRO A 106 16.60 12.77 -7.23
N GLU A 107 16.29 13.48 -8.30
CA GLU A 107 17.28 13.86 -9.32
C GLU A 107 18.41 14.74 -8.78
N GLU A 108 18.11 15.61 -7.81
CA GLU A 108 19.09 16.47 -7.15
C GLU A 108 20.16 15.70 -6.36
N PHE A 109 19.91 14.42 -6.06
CA PHE A 109 20.86 13.53 -5.40
C PHE A 109 21.39 12.42 -6.31
N ALA A 110 21.17 12.47 -7.64
CA ALA A 110 21.62 11.44 -8.57
C ALA A 110 23.13 11.23 -8.55
N GLY A 111 23.91 12.26 -8.23
CA GLY A 111 25.38 12.22 -8.10
C GLY A 111 25.90 11.89 -6.71
N ASP A 112 25.06 11.92 -5.68
CA ASP A 112 25.42 11.65 -4.29
C ASP A 112 24.31 10.91 -3.56
N ARG A 113 24.16 9.66 -3.90
CA ARG A 113 23.16 8.76 -3.35
C ARG A 113 23.30 8.60 -1.83
N ARG A 114 24.53 8.58 -1.32
CA ARG A 114 24.81 8.44 0.12
C ARG A 114 24.22 9.63 0.90
N ALA A 115 24.42 10.85 0.42
CA ALA A 115 23.84 12.03 1.04
C ALA A 115 22.30 11.95 1.12
N TYR A 116 21.62 11.33 0.14
CA TYR A 116 20.19 11.13 0.23
C TYR A 116 19.79 10.11 1.31
N VAL A 117 20.50 8.99 1.42
CA VAL A 117 20.26 7.99 2.48
C VAL A 117 20.48 8.63 3.86
N ASP A 118 21.55 9.42 4.03
CA ASP A 118 21.82 10.17 5.25
C ASP A 118 20.71 11.16 5.59
N LEU A 119 20.16 11.84 4.58
CA LEU A 119 19.01 12.74 4.73
C LEU A 119 17.76 12.01 5.19
N VAL A 120 17.44 10.87 4.56
CA VAL A 120 16.30 10.02 4.89
C VAL A 120 16.41 9.50 6.33
N CYS A 121 17.57 8.95 6.71
CA CYS A 121 17.82 8.42 8.06
C CYS A 121 17.93 9.51 9.14
N GLY A 122 18.28 10.73 8.75
CA GLY A 122 18.54 11.86 9.63
C GLY A 122 17.40 12.86 9.74
N ALA A 123 17.56 14.00 9.08
CA ALA A 123 16.66 15.15 9.22
C ALA A 123 15.22 14.86 8.72
N MET A 124 15.08 14.10 7.64
CA MET A 124 13.77 13.78 7.09
C MET A 124 13.00 12.86 8.05
N LEU A 125 13.61 11.79 8.53
CA LEU A 125 13.00 10.90 9.52
C LEU A 125 12.66 11.66 10.82
N ALA A 126 13.54 12.52 11.31
CA ALA A 126 13.29 13.31 12.52
C ALA A 126 12.05 14.21 12.37
N ALA A 127 11.82 14.78 11.19
CA ALA A 127 10.66 15.63 10.90
C ALA A 127 9.36 14.81 10.72
N CYS A 128 9.44 13.57 10.21
CA CYS A 128 8.29 12.74 9.86
C CYS A 128 7.86 11.78 10.98
N ALA A 129 8.78 11.23 11.74
CA ALA A 129 8.50 10.21 12.75
C ALA A 129 7.42 10.58 13.79
N PRO A 130 7.27 11.85 14.26
CA PRO A 130 6.21 12.21 15.19
C PRO A 130 4.78 12.01 14.65
N PHE A 131 4.61 11.94 13.35
CA PHE A 131 3.32 11.82 12.67
C PHE A 131 3.09 10.43 12.07
N ALA A 132 4.15 9.64 11.92
CA ALA A 132 4.11 8.31 11.31
C ALA A 132 4.00 7.20 12.36
N ARG A 133 3.42 6.08 11.98
CA ARG A 133 3.43 4.80 12.70
C ARG A 133 4.41 3.83 12.07
N TRP A 134 4.64 3.97 10.77
CA TRP A 134 5.36 3.01 9.95
C TRP A 134 6.53 3.70 9.25
N VAL A 135 7.59 2.94 9.01
CA VAL A 135 8.67 3.26 8.08
C VAL A 135 8.69 2.24 6.96
N ASP A 136 8.85 2.69 5.73
CA ASP A 136 8.86 1.85 4.54
C ASP A 136 10.03 2.19 3.63
N VAL A 137 10.46 1.22 2.84
CA VAL A 137 11.51 1.37 1.85
C VAL A 137 11.16 0.62 0.57
N PHE A 138 11.42 1.22 -0.59
CA PHE A 138 11.34 0.54 -1.86
C PHE A 138 12.65 -0.19 -2.15
N CYS A 139 12.73 -1.45 -1.70
CA CYS A 139 13.88 -2.33 -1.88
C CYS A 139 13.83 -2.99 -3.26
N GLU A 140 14.29 -2.27 -4.28
CA GLU A 140 14.19 -2.73 -5.67
C GLU A 140 15.34 -2.16 -6.52
N THR A 141 15.61 -2.79 -7.65
CA THR A 141 16.61 -2.31 -8.61
C THR A 141 16.21 -0.94 -9.15
N GLY A 142 17.12 0.02 -9.04
CA GLY A 142 16.86 1.42 -9.42
C GLY A 142 16.28 2.28 -8.31
N ALA A 143 15.86 1.67 -7.19
CA ALA A 143 15.47 2.36 -5.98
C ALA A 143 16.51 2.16 -4.87
N PHE A 144 16.28 1.41 -3.82
CA PHE A 144 17.24 1.19 -2.73
C PHE A 144 17.76 -0.24 -2.70
N ASP A 145 19.06 -0.40 -2.46
CA ASP A 145 19.68 -1.71 -2.34
C ASP A 145 19.47 -2.33 -0.94
N ALA A 146 20.07 -3.52 -0.73
CA ALA A 146 19.88 -4.28 0.50
C ALA A 146 20.48 -3.60 1.73
N GLU A 147 21.64 -2.95 1.60
CA GLU A 147 22.33 -2.29 2.71
C GLU A 147 21.63 -1.01 3.09
N GLU A 148 21.32 -0.17 2.11
CA GLU A 148 20.54 1.06 2.27
C GLU A 148 19.16 0.78 2.90
N SER A 149 18.48 -0.28 2.44
CA SER A 149 17.17 -0.67 2.96
C SER A 149 17.25 -1.06 4.44
N ARG A 150 18.25 -1.85 4.84
CA ARG A 150 18.44 -2.21 6.24
C ARG A 150 18.74 -0.99 7.11
N GLU A 151 19.60 -0.09 6.63
CA GLU A 151 19.95 1.14 7.34
C GLU A 151 18.73 2.03 7.59
N ILE A 152 17.92 2.26 6.55
CA ILE A 152 16.70 3.08 6.62
C ILE A 152 15.69 2.47 7.59
N LEU A 153 15.42 1.17 7.48
CA LEU A 153 14.52 0.48 8.39
C LEU A 153 15.00 0.54 9.83
N ALA A 154 16.30 0.28 10.06
CA ALA A 154 16.90 0.35 11.39
C ALA A 154 16.79 1.76 12.00
N ALA A 155 17.03 2.82 11.21
CA ALA A 155 16.87 4.20 11.65
C ALA A 155 15.41 4.49 12.05
N GLY A 156 14.43 4.08 11.24
CA GLY A 156 13.00 4.24 11.54
C GLY A 156 12.58 3.49 12.80
N MET A 157 13.01 2.23 12.93
CA MET A 157 12.71 1.41 14.11
C MET A 157 13.35 2.00 15.39
N ALA A 158 14.53 2.58 15.31
CA ALA A 158 15.15 3.29 16.42
C ALA A 158 14.35 4.54 16.87
N LYS A 159 13.47 5.07 16.01
CA LYS A 159 12.49 6.12 16.35
C LYS A 159 11.14 5.58 16.80
N GLY A 160 11.00 4.26 16.96
CA GLY A 160 9.77 3.61 17.40
C GLY A 160 8.76 3.32 16.28
N LEU A 161 9.14 3.50 15.01
CA LEU A 161 8.31 3.13 13.87
C LEU A 161 8.37 1.61 13.63
N VAL A 162 7.33 1.06 13.03
CA VAL A 162 7.28 -0.35 12.64
C VAL A 162 7.62 -0.47 11.15
N ALA A 163 8.47 -1.42 10.80
CA ALA A 163 8.95 -1.62 9.43
C ALA A 163 7.88 -2.20 8.49
N ARG A 164 7.92 -1.77 7.24
CA ARG A 164 7.24 -2.31 6.06
C ARG A 164 8.24 -2.29 4.91
N VAL A 165 8.04 -3.08 3.86
CA VAL A 165 8.96 -3.12 2.72
C VAL A 165 8.19 -3.32 1.42
N HIS A 166 8.36 -2.43 0.44
CA HIS A 166 8.06 -2.76 -0.96
C HIS A 166 9.10 -3.76 -1.43
N ALA A 167 8.67 -4.97 -1.74
CA ALA A 167 9.54 -6.12 -1.91
C ALA A 167 9.26 -6.89 -3.19
N ASN A 168 10.30 -7.16 -3.98
CA ASN A 168 10.26 -8.07 -5.12
C ASN A 168 9.13 -7.75 -6.14
N GLN A 169 8.88 -6.47 -6.38
CA GLN A 169 7.84 -6.00 -7.30
C GLN A 169 8.22 -6.22 -8.76
N LEU A 170 9.45 -5.83 -9.15
CA LEU A 170 9.88 -5.80 -10.55
C LEU A 170 10.68 -7.06 -10.92
N ARG A 171 11.32 -7.69 -9.95
CA ARG A 171 12.15 -8.89 -10.12
C ARG A 171 12.42 -9.60 -8.79
N HIS A 172 13.05 -10.77 -8.86
CA HIS A 172 13.62 -11.40 -7.67
C HIS A 172 14.66 -10.49 -7.02
N GLY A 173 14.54 -10.29 -5.71
CA GLY A 173 15.38 -9.38 -4.95
C GLY A 173 15.50 -9.76 -3.48
N PRO A 174 16.22 -9.00 -2.68
CA PRO A 174 16.40 -9.27 -1.25
C PRO A 174 15.26 -8.74 -0.37
N GLY A 175 14.26 -8.05 -0.93
CA GLY A 175 13.24 -7.28 -0.18
C GLY A 175 12.46 -8.13 0.82
N VAL A 176 12.01 -9.33 0.43
CA VAL A 176 11.30 -10.24 1.34
C VAL A 176 12.18 -10.66 2.52
N ARG A 177 13.44 -11.04 2.25
CA ARG A 177 14.37 -11.41 3.30
C ARG A 177 14.60 -10.27 4.29
N ILE A 178 14.82 -9.05 3.78
CA ILE A 178 15.00 -7.85 4.59
C ILE A 178 13.76 -7.58 5.44
N ALA A 179 12.56 -7.73 4.88
CA ALA A 179 11.31 -7.56 5.62
C ALA A 179 11.22 -8.54 6.80
N VAL A 180 11.53 -9.82 6.56
CA VAL A 180 11.51 -10.86 7.61
C VAL A 180 12.61 -10.61 8.65
N GLU A 181 13.84 -10.31 8.24
CA GLU A 181 14.96 -9.97 9.13
C GLU A 181 14.64 -8.77 10.05
N ALA A 182 13.97 -7.75 9.52
CA ALA A 182 13.54 -6.57 10.28
C ALA A 182 12.29 -6.83 11.15
N GLY A 183 11.67 -8.00 11.09
CA GLY A 183 10.38 -8.25 11.74
C GLY A 183 9.28 -7.31 11.23
N ALA A 184 9.33 -6.94 9.95
CA ALA A 184 8.39 -6.02 9.34
C ALA A 184 6.94 -6.52 9.46
N ALA A 185 5.99 -5.59 9.52
CA ALA A 185 4.57 -5.93 9.55
C ALA A 185 4.12 -6.57 8.23
N SER A 186 4.67 -6.09 7.11
CA SER A 186 4.40 -6.64 5.78
C SER A 186 5.60 -6.54 4.84
N ALA A 187 5.61 -7.45 3.86
CA ALA A 187 6.34 -7.36 2.61
C ALA A 187 5.28 -7.15 1.53
N ASP A 188 5.36 -6.02 0.85
CA ASP A 188 4.30 -5.56 -0.05
C ASP A 188 4.72 -5.80 -1.52
N HIS A 189 3.77 -6.05 -2.44
CA HIS A 189 3.87 -6.58 -3.79
C HIS A 189 4.14 -8.09 -3.86
N CYS A 190 5.33 -8.57 -3.53
CA CYS A 190 5.66 -10.00 -3.55
C CYS A 190 5.39 -10.67 -4.92
N THR A 191 5.57 -9.94 -6.02
CA THR A 191 5.27 -10.42 -7.38
C THR A 191 6.25 -11.50 -7.82
N HIS A 192 7.54 -11.33 -7.49
CA HIS A 192 8.62 -12.23 -7.89
C HIS A 192 9.26 -12.94 -6.69
N LEU A 193 8.73 -14.11 -6.31
CA LEU A 193 9.17 -14.87 -5.14
C LEU A 193 9.90 -16.16 -5.53
N SER A 194 11.04 -16.40 -4.90
CA SER A 194 11.70 -17.71 -4.89
C SER A 194 11.03 -18.66 -3.86
N ASP A 195 11.39 -19.98 -3.91
CA ASP A 195 10.94 -20.94 -2.90
C ASP A 195 11.44 -20.55 -1.50
N ALA A 196 12.66 -20.00 -1.43
CA ALA A 196 13.24 -19.52 -0.18
C ALA A 196 12.47 -18.33 0.40
N ASP A 197 11.99 -17.40 -0.43
CA ASP A 197 11.18 -16.27 0.03
C ASP A 197 9.85 -16.74 0.60
N VAL A 198 9.20 -17.70 -0.06
CA VAL A 198 7.94 -18.28 0.43
C VAL A 198 8.15 -19.00 1.77
N ALA A 199 9.22 -19.79 1.90
CA ALA A 199 9.55 -20.46 3.15
C ALA A 199 9.82 -19.45 4.29
N LEU A 200 10.58 -18.37 4.01
CA LEU A 200 10.84 -17.31 4.99
C LEU A 200 9.55 -16.62 5.45
N LEU A 201 8.64 -16.31 4.52
CA LEU A 201 7.35 -15.71 4.87
C LEU A 201 6.49 -16.67 5.69
N ALA A 202 6.46 -17.96 5.35
CA ALA A 202 5.69 -18.98 6.07
C ALA A 202 6.14 -19.14 7.52
N ASP A 203 7.45 -19.04 7.77
CA ASP A 203 8.06 -19.16 9.10
C ASP A 203 8.09 -17.85 9.89
N SER A 204 7.45 -16.78 9.37
CA SER A 204 7.48 -15.45 9.97
C SER A 204 6.09 -14.91 10.33
N ALA A 205 6.05 -13.79 11.05
CA ALA A 205 4.84 -13.02 11.29
C ALA A 205 4.62 -11.91 10.23
N THR A 206 5.52 -11.78 9.25
CA THR A 206 5.43 -10.80 8.18
C THR A 206 4.30 -11.19 7.21
N VAL A 207 3.39 -10.27 6.94
CA VAL A 207 2.27 -10.49 6.02
C VAL A 207 2.72 -10.21 4.59
N ALA A 208 2.42 -11.09 3.64
CA ALA A 208 2.56 -10.80 2.22
C ALA A 208 1.34 -9.97 1.76
N THR A 209 1.54 -8.68 1.49
CA THR A 209 0.47 -7.82 0.97
C THR A 209 0.53 -7.77 -0.54
N LEU A 210 -0.46 -8.35 -1.21
CA LEU A 210 -0.54 -8.43 -2.66
C LEU A 210 -1.37 -7.27 -3.21
N LEU A 211 -0.92 -6.70 -4.32
CA LEU A 211 -1.40 -5.42 -4.85
C LEU A 211 -1.89 -5.57 -6.31
N PRO A 212 -2.95 -6.37 -6.56
CA PRO A 212 -3.31 -6.81 -7.91
C PRO A 212 -3.68 -5.67 -8.87
N GLY A 213 -3.99 -4.48 -8.36
CA GLY A 213 -4.20 -3.28 -9.17
C GLY A 213 -2.92 -2.81 -9.88
N ALA A 214 -1.76 -3.06 -9.27
CA ALA A 214 -0.47 -2.72 -9.86
C ALA A 214 -0.16 -3.62 -11.07
N GLU A 215 -0.31 -4.92 -10.94
CA GLU A 215 -0.12 -5.88 -12.03
C GLU A 215 -1.11 -5.63 -13.17
N PHE A 216 -2.39 -5.35 -12.84
CA PHE A 216 -3.40 -4.98 -13.83
C PHE A 216 -2.98 -3.77 -14.66
N SER A 217 -2.55 -2.70 -14.00
CA SER A 217 -2.23 -1.43 -14.68
C SER A 217 -0.87 -1.43 -15.38
N THR A 218 0.05 -2.30 -14.95
CA THR A 218 1.40 -2.40 -15.56
C THR A 218 1.52 -3.53 -16.57
N ARG A 219 0.51 -4.42 -16.66
CA ARG A 219 0.57 -5.68 -17.42
C ARG A 219 1.70 -6.60 -16.96
N SER A 220 2.04 -6.52 -15.69
CA SER A 220 3.00 -7.42 -15.05
C SER A 220 2.33 -8.78 -14.74
N PRO A 221 3.11 -9.86 -14.58
CA PRO A 221 2.58 -11.11 -14.07
C PRO A 221 2.01 -10.90 -12.65
N TYR A 222 0.91 -11.58 -12.33
CA TYR A 222 0.37 -11.57 -10.98
C TYR A 222 1.19 -12.47 -10.04
N PRO A 223 1.31 -12.11 -8.75
CA PRO A 223 1.93 -12.98 -7.75
C PRO A 223 1.12 -14.29 -7.60
N ASP A 224 1.81 -15.39 -7.34
CA ASP A 224 1.18 -16.69 -7.12
C ASP A 224 0.63 -16.79 -5.68
N ALA A 225 -0.56 -16.21 -5.45
CA ALA A 225 -1.20 -16.23 -4.14
C ALA A 225 -1.53 -17.65 -3.69
N ARG A 226 -1.82 -18.58 -4.62
CA ARG A 226 -2.12 -19.97 -4.25
C ARG A 226 -0.93 -20.61 -3.58
N ARG A 227 0.28 -20.44 -4.14
CA ARG A 227 1.53 -20.95 -3.56
C ARG A 227 1.80 -20.39 -2.17
N LEU A 228 1.52 -19.09 -1.94
CA LEU A 228 1.68 -18.47 -0.62
C LEU A 228 0.70 -19.05 0.40
N LEU A 229 -0.57 -19.14 0.04
CA LEU A 229 -1.63 -19.66 0.92
C LEU A 229 -1.41 -21.13 1.25
N ASP A 230 -1.04 -21.96 0.26
CA ASP A 230 -0.74 -23.39 0.47
C ASP A 230 0.48 -23.61 1.37
N ALA A 231 1.43 -22.68 1.37
CA ALA A 231 2.56 -22.66 2.30
C ALA A 231 2.22 -22.12 3.70
N GLY A 232 0.98 -21.66 3.94
CA GLY A 232 0.56 -21.11 5.23
C GLY A 232 0.95 -19.66 5.46
N VAL A 233 1.41 -18.94 4.43
CA VAL A 233 1.73 -17.51 4.53
C VAL A 233 0.47 -16.69 4.81
N SER A 234 0.56 -15.74 5.74
CA SER A 234 -0.50 -14.75 5.93
C SER A 234 -0.52 -13.77 4.76
N VAL A 235 -1.66 -13.70 4.05
CA VAL A 235 -1.83 -12.84 2.87
C VAL A 235 -2.79 -11.70 3.17
N ALA A 236 -2.48 -10.49 2.72
CA ALA A 236 -3.39 -9.35 2.64
C ALA A 236 -3.57 -8.91 1.19
N LEU A 237 -4.69 -8.26 0.90
CA LEU A 237 -4.92 -7.51 -0.33
C LEU A 237 -4.99 -6.02 0.00
N ALA A 238 -4.42 -5.19 -0.88
CA ALA A 238 -4.51 -3.75 -0.77
C ALA A 238 -4.62 -3.11 -2.17
N THR A 239 -5.00 -1.82 -2.23
CA THR A 239 -5.26 -1.15 -3.51
C THR A 239 -3.99 -0.66 -4.18
N ASP A 240 -2.94 -0.37 -3.40
CA ASP A 240 -1.79 0.38 -3.89
C ASP A 240 -2.21 1.69 -4.58
N CYS A 241 -3.25 2.35 -4.07
CA CYS A 241 -3.82 3.52 -4.74
C CYS A 241 -2.77 4.61 -4.95
N ASN A 242 -2.28 4.71 -6.18
CA ASN A 242 -1.26 5.68 -6.60
C ASN A 242 -1.44 6.04 -8.08
N PRO A 243 -0.98 7.20 -8.54
CA PRO A 243 -1.22 7.65 -9.92
C PRO A 243 -0.43 6.90 -10.97
N GLY A 244 0.62 6.15 -10.59
CA GLY A 244 1.56 5.53 -11.52
C GLY A 244 1.24 4.12 -11.93
N THR A 245 0.95 3.27 -10.95
CA THR A 245 0.84 1.82 -11.15
C THR A 245 -0.52 1.25 -10.76
N SER A 246 -1.32 1.96 -9.93
CA SER A 246 -2.61 1.43 -9.46
C SER A 246 -3.54 2.57 -9.04
N PHE A 247 -4.16 3.25 -10.00
CA PHE A 247 -5.04 4.36 -9.65
C PHE A 247 -6.47 3.88 -9.42
N THR A 248 -6.65 3.11 -8.37
CA THR A 248 -7.95 2.60 -7.91
C THR A 248 -8.07 2.67 -6.39
N THR A 249 -9.26 3.00 -5.90
CA THR A 249 -9.67 2.95 -4.49
C THR A 249 -10.60 1.77 -4.20
N SER A 250 -10.78 0.89 -5.20
CA SER A 250 -11.79 -0.18 -5.15
C SER A 250 -11.20 -1.49 -4.63
N MET A 251 -11.37 -1.78 -3.34
CA MET A 251 -11.07 -3.10 -2.78
C MET A 251 -11.90 -4.23 -3.44
N PRO A 252 -13.19 -4.04 -3.79
CA PRO A 252 -13.94 -5.02 -4.59
C PRO A 252 -13.28 -5.39 -5.92
N PHE A 253 -12.64 -4.43 -6.59
CA PHE A 253 -11.86 -4.71 -7.81
C PHE A 253 -10.63 -5.56 -7.51
N CYS A 254 -9.88 -5.25 -6.45
CA CYS A 254 -8.74 -6.06 -6.02
C CYS A 254 -9.14 -7.48 -5.66
N ILE A 255 -10.28 -7.67 -4.97
CA ILE A 255 -10.86 -8.99 -4.67
C ILE A 255 -11.16 -9.75 -5.97
N ALA A 256 -11.79 -9.11 -6.94
CA ALA A 256 -12.12 -9.76 -8.22
C ALA A 256 -10.87 -10.21 -8.98
N LEU A 257 -9.83 -9.38 -9.02
CA LEU A 257 -8.53 -9.71 -9.62
C LEU A 257 -7.85 -10.88 -8.88
N ALA A 258 -7.84 -10.85 -7.55
CA ALA A 258 -7.23 -11.90 -6.73
C ALA A 258 -7.88 -13.28 -6.99
N VAL A 259 -9.21 -13.31 -7.07
CA VAL A 259 -9.94 -14.54 -7.39
C VAL A 259 -9.67 -14.98 -8.84
N ARG A 260 -9.73 -14.07 -9.81
CA ARG A 260 -9.64 -14.38 -11.23
C ARG A 260 -8.22 -14.70 -11.69
N GLU A 261 -7.25 -13.92 -11.26
CA GLU A 261 -5.87 -13.98 -11.80
C GLU A 261 -4.90 -14.67 -10.83
N MET A 262 -5.12 -14.58 -9.51
CA MET A 262 -4.20 -15.09 -8.50
C MET A 262 -4.67 -16.43 -7.88
N ARG A 263 -5.74 -17.03 -8.40
CA ARG A 263 -6.27 -18.34 -8.00
C ARG A 263 -6.68 -18.42 -6.51
N MET A 264 -7.06 -17.30 -5.92
CA MET A 264 -7.66 -17.30 -4.59
C MET A 264 -9.14 -17.75 -4.65
N THR A 265 -9.59 -18.45 -3.65
CA THR A 265 -11.04 -18.60 -3.43
C THR A 265 -11.62 -17.24 -3.03
N VAL A 266 -12.95 -17.08 -3.18
CA VAL A 266 -13.62 -15.84 -2.77
C VAL A 266 -13.44 -15.59 -1.27
N ASP A 267 -13.50 -16.64 -0.46
CA ASP A 267 -13.34 -16.57 1.00
C ASP A 267 -11.94 -16.08 1.37
N GLU A 268 -10.90 -16.63 0.74
CA GLU A 268 -9.51 -16.20 0.94
C GLU A 268 -9.30 -14.74 0.53
N ALA A 269 -9.85 -14.32 -0.61
CA ALA A 269 -9.73 -12.95 -1.10
C ALA A 269 -10.43 -11.95 -0.18
N VAL A 270 -11.65 -12.26 0.27
CA VAL A 270 -12.40 -11.42 1.22
C VAL A 270 -11.72 -11.38 2.58
N TRP A 271 -11.20 -12.52 3.06
CA TRP A 271 -10.42 -12.55 4.30
C TRP A 271 -9.17 -11.68 4.18
N SER A 272 -8.43 -11.78 3.08
CA SER A 272 -7.22 -10.99 2.82
C SER A 272 -7.50 -9.49 2.71
N ALA A 273 -8.67 -9.11 2.20
CA ALA A 273 -9.14 -7.71 2.10
C ALA A 273 -9.74 -7.16 3.41
N THR A 274 -9.88 -7.98 4.44
CA THR A 274 -10.46 -7.61 5.75
C THR A 274 -9.50 -7.96 6.88
N ALA A 275 -9.58 -9.16 7.42
CA ALA A 275 -8.73 -9.62 8.52
C ALA A 275 -7.24 -9.72 8.14
N GLY A 276 -6.93 -10.05 6.88
CA GLY A 276 -5.56 -10.05 6.35
C GLY A 276 -4.96 -8.65 6.34
N GLY A 277 -5.68 -7.65 5.79
CA GLY A 277 -5.27 -6.24 5.84
C GLY A 277 -5.11 -5.73 7.27
N ALA A 278 -6.02 -6.09 8.18
CA ALA A 278 -5.90 -5.76 9.60
C ALA A 278 -4.62 -6.35 10.22
N ARG A 279 -4.26 -7.60 9.87
CA ARG A 279 -3.02 -8.24 10.33
C ARG A 279 -1.79 -7.50 9.78
N ALA A 280 -1.79 -7.07 8.52
CA ALA A 280 -0.72 -6.28 7.92
C ALA A 280 -0.55 -4.91 8.60
N LEU A 281 -1.61 -4.37 9.21
CA LEU A 281 -1.57 -3.17 10.04
C LEU A 281 -1.37 -3.47 11.54
N ARG A 282 -1.11 -4.71 11.92
CA ARG A 282 -1.02 -5.14 13.33
C ARG A 282 -2.20 -4.64 14.16
N ARG A 283 -3.43 -4.73 13.59
CA ARG A 283 -4.69 -4.34 14.20
C ARG A 283 -5.55 -5.57 14.49
N GLU A 284 -6.12 -5.62 15.67
CA GLU A 284 -7.04 -6.70 16.07
C GLU A 284 -8.49 -6.24 16.18
N ASP A 285 -8.71 -4.95 16.16
CA ASP A 285 -9.99 -4.30 16.39
C ASP A 285 -10.76 -3.94 15.10
N VAL A 286 -10.19 -4.16 13.93
CA VAL A 286 -10.80 -3.87 12.60
C VAL A 286 -10.80 -5.11 11.69
N GLY A 287 -11.48 -5.04 10.55
CA GLY A 287 -11.53 -6.12 9.55
C GLY A 287 -12.26 -7.38 10.01
N ARG A 288 -13.05 -7.31 11.08
CA ARG A 288 -13.79 -8.44 11.67
C ARG A 288 -15.03 -7.98 12.42
N ILE A 289 -16.05 -8.85 12.48
CA ILE A 289 -17.23 -8.62 13.31
C ILE A 289 -17.11 -9.48 14.55
N ARG A 290 -16.80 -8.85 15.69
CA ARG A 290 -16.77 -9.51 17.01
C ARG A 290 -17.04 -8.47 18.09
N VAL A 291 -17.45 -8.94 19.28
CA VAL A 291 -17.59 -8.07 20.47
C VAL A 291 -16.24 -7.43 20.80
N GLY A 292 -16.22 -6.12 21.00
CA GLY A 292 -15.03 -5.33 21.29
C GLY A 292 -14.26 -4.83 20.05
N ALA A 293 -14.65 -5.24 18.83
CA ALA A 293 -14.11 -4.65 17.61
C ALA A 293 -14.80 -3.33 17.27
N ALA A 294 -14.15 -2.51 16.45
CA ALA A 294 -14.76 -1.32 15.87
C ALA A 294 -15.99 -1.71 15.05
N ALA A 295 -17.06 -0.93 15.15
CA ALA A 295 -18.28 -1.13 14.36
C ALA A 295 -18.08 -0.62 12.92
N ASP A 296 -17.13 -1.23 12.22
CA ASP A 296 -16.76 -0.99 10.84
C ASP A 296 -17.45 -2.03 9.96
N LEU A 297 -18.54 -1.66 9.30
CA LEU A 297 -19.44 -2.59 8.64
C LEU A 297 -19.76 -2.15 7.21
N VAL A 298 -19.97 -3.14 6.35
CA VAL A 298 -20.44 -2.93 4.97
C VAL A 298 -21.71 -3.75 4.75
N LEU A 299 -22.75 -3.11 4.26
CA LEU A 299 -23.94 -3.77 3.72
C LEU A 299 -23.81 -3.84 2.20
N LEU A 300 -24.03 -5.01 1.64
CA LEU A 300 -23.99 -5.24 0.19
C LEU A 300 -25.41 -5.30 -0.41
N LYS A 301 -25.58 -4.77 -1.62
CA LYS A 301 -26.75 -4.95 -2.51
C LYS A 301 -26.70 -6.32 -3.20
N ALA A 302 -26.38 -7.35 -2.45
CA ALA A 302 -26.20 -8.69 -2.99
C ALA A 302 -26.55 -9.73 -1.91
N PRO A 303 -27.05 -10.92 -2.29
CA PRO A 303 -27.39 -11.97 -1.34
C PRO A 303 -26.17 -12.60 -0.66
N SER A 304 -24.96 -12.42 -1.24
CA SER A 304 -23.71 -13.00 -0.73
C SER A 304 -22.52 -12.15 -1.14
N TYR A 305 -21.46 -12.14 -0.31
CA TYR A 305 -20.18 -11.52 -0.64
C TYR A 305 -19.45 -12.15 -1.84
N VAL A 306 -19.86 -13.35 -2.26
CA VAL A 306 -19.38 -13.99 -3.49
C VAL A 306 -19.57 -13.08 -4.71
N HIS A 307 -20.60 -12.22 -4.68
CA HIS A 307 -20.89 -11.29 -5.76
C HIS A 307 -19.81 -10.22 -5.95
N LEU A 308 -18.97 -9.95 -4.97
CA LEU A 308 -17.83 -9.03 -5.11
C LEU A 308 -16.86 -9.47 -6.22
N ALA A 309 -16.63 -10.78 -6.33
CA ALA A 309 -15.83 -11.35 -7.41
C ALA A 309 -16.67 -11.75 -8.64
N TYR A 310 -17.93 -12.23 -8.42
CA TYR A 310 -18.80 -12.72 -9.47
C TYR A 310 -19.37 -11.61 -10.38
N ARG A 311 -19.52 -10.40 -9.85
CA ARG A 311 -20.04 -9.23 -10.60
C ARG A 311 -19.05 -8.06 -10.54
N PRO A 312 -17.82 -8.22 -11.10
CA PRO A 312 -16.80 -7.19 -11.06
C PRO A 312 -17.27 -5.92 -11.75
N GLY A 313 -16.84 -4.75 -11.23
CA GLY A 313 -17.16 -3.45 -11.80
C GLY A 313 -18.57 -2.93 -11.49
N VAL A 314 -19.39 -3.68 -10.76
CA VAL A 314 -20.70 -3.22 -10.30
C VAL A 314 -20.59 -2.68 -8.88
N ASP A 315 -21.14 -1.49 -8.62
CA ASP A 315 -21.26 -0.96 -7.26
C ASP A 315 -22.24 -1.80 -6.43
N LEU A 316 -21.68 -2.72 -5.64
CA LEU A 316 -22.45 -3.62 -4.78
C LEU A 316 -22.49 -3.15 -3.32
N VAL A 317 -21.78 -2.08 -2.95
CA VAL A 317 -21.84 -1.52 -1.60
C VAL A 317 -23.11 -0.70 -1.45
N ASP A 318 -23.93 -1.01 -0.47
CA ASP A 318 -25.18 -0.29 -0.17
C ASP A 318 -24.95 0.78 0.91
N ARG A 319 -24.45 0.35 2.07
CA ARG A 319 -24.14 1.23 3.19
C ARG A 319 -22.81 0.86 3.82
N VAL A 320 -22.18 1.85 4.40
CA VAL A 320 -20.92 1.70 5.12
C VAL A 320 -21.04 2.37 6.48
N TRP A 321 -20.59 1.71 7.52
CA TRP A 321 -20.43 2.31 8.85
C TRP A 321 -18.97 2.28 9.25
N ARG A 322 -18.47 3.41 9.71
CA ARG A 322 -17.14 3.53 10.29
C ARG A 322 -17.27 3.94 11.74
N ARG A 323 -16.79 3.07 12.64
CA ARG A 323 -16.93 3.24 14.11
C ARG A 323 -18.38 3.44 14.56
N GLY A 324 -19.32 2.79 13.89
CA GLY A 324 -20.74 2.87 14.19
C GLY A 324 -21.49 4.05 13.55
N GLU A 325 -20.79 4.97 12.91
CA GLU A 325 -21.38 6.10 12.19
C GLU A 325 -21.52 5.78 10.70
N GLU A 326 -22.70 6.04 10.14
CA GLU A 326 -22.94 5.80 8.72
C GLU A 326 -22.18 6.84 7.88
N VAL A 327 -21.41 6.33 6.92
CA VAL A 327 -20.67 7.15 5.96
C VAL A 327 -21.66 7.70 4.93
N SER A 328 -21.74 9.03 4.81
CA SER A 328 -22.56 9.70 3.77
C SER A 328 -22.00 9.37 2.37
N ARG A 329 -22.91 9.03 1.45
CA ARG A 329 -22.59 8.76 0.04
C ARG A 329 -22.51 10.00 -0.83
#